data_15d32043ed8e54e002e3adb862be7eee
#
_entry.id   15d32043ed8e54e002e3adb862be7eee
#
_cell.length_a   1.000
_cell.length_b   1.000
_cell.length_c   1.000
_cell.angle_alpha   90.00
_cell.angle_beta   90.00
_cell.angle_gamma   90.00
#
_symmetry.space_group_name_H-M   'P 1'
#
loop_
_entity.id
_entity.type
_entity.pdbx_description
1 polymer ?
#
loop_
_entity_poly.entity_id
_entity_poly.type
_entity_poly.pdbx_seq_one_letter_code
_entity_poly.pdbx_strand_id
1 'polypeptide(L)'
;MTNVKWKNINDMDDIRAKRTYEEAVGQGKDPDEVLAYFSELGRDNARTPMQWDDSENGGFTCGKPWIKCNDNYRTINAQSQVNDPDSLYNYYKRLIQCYHDHADIVRQAEFRPMYEEYPGLFAYEREVNGKGLLVIVNFTNEKLMFQKIDQKCELCNYHETESEWLQPYEARIYSK
;
A
#
# COMPACT_ATOMS: atom_id res chain seq x y z
N MET A 1 -1.09 -0.80 -8.49
CA MET A 1 -0.38 -1.93 -9.15
C MET A 1 0.02 -2.94 -8.10
N THR A 2 0.22 -4.18 -8.48
CA THR A 2 0.60 -5.28 -7.59
C THR A 2 1.86 -5.96 -8.10
N ASN A 3 2.50 -6.77 -7.26
CA ASN A 3 3.66 -7.54 -7.67
C ASN A 3 3.35 -8.52 -8.80
N VAL A 4 4.30 -8.72 -9.71
CA VAL A 4 4.20 -9.68 -10.81
C VAL A 4 4.62 -11.05 -10.32
N LYS A 5 3.87 -12.07 -10.69
CA LYS A 5 4.31 -13.47 -10.55
C LYS A 5 5.21 -13.82 -11.73
N TRP A 6 6.51 -13.61 -11.57
CA TRP A 6 7.50 -13.90 -12.60
C TRP A 6 7.60 -15.40 -12.86
N LYS A 7 7.46 -15.79 -14.13
CA LYS A 7 7.55 -17.19 -14.57
C LYS A 7 8.90 -17.53 -15.20
N ASN A 8 9.63 -16.51 -15.62
CA ASN A 8 10.93 -16.67 -16.25
C ASN A 8 11.82 -15.47 -15.87
N ILE A 9 13.07 -15.74 -15.50
CA ILE A 9 14.03 -14.71 -15.16
C ILE A 9 14.30 -13.74 -16.34
N ASN A 10 14.15 -14.21 -17.56
CA ASN A 10 14.34 -13.38 -18.76
C ASN A 10 13.21 -12.35 -18.98
N ASP A 11 12.06 -12.51 -18.33
CA ASP A 11 10.98 -11.52 -18.34
C ASP A 11 11.31 -10.30 -17.48
N MET A 12 12.29 -10.41 -16.60
CA MET A 12 12.82 -9.33 -15.78
C MET A 12 13.89 -8.54 -16.54
N ASP A 13 14.09 -7.28 -16.15
CA ASP A 13 15.11 -6.39 -16.71
C ASP A 13 16.24 -6.07 -15.71
N ASP A 14 16.02 -6.34 -14.42
CA ASP A 14 17.02 -6.11 -13.38
C ASP A 14 18.21 -7.07 -13.51
N ILE A 15 19.38 -6.50 -13.89
CA ILE A 15 20.63 -7.22 -14.05
C ILE A 15 21.06 -7.92 -12.73
N ARG A 16 20.77 -7.31 -11.58
CA ARG A 16 21.08 -7.94 -10.29
C ARG A 16 20.24 -9.19 -10.08
N ALA A 17 18.93 -9.10 -10.36
CA ALA A 17 18.06 -10.27 -10.22
C ALA A 17 18.54 -11.43 -11.10
N LYS A 18 18.90 -11.14 -12.36
CA LYS A 18 19.44 -12.15 -13.30
C LYS A 18 20.71 -12.81 -12.76
N ARG A 19 21.68 -12.02 -12.32
CA ARG A 19 22.93 -12.56 -11.74
C ARG A 19 22.69 -13.37 -10.48
N THR A 20 21.90 -12.86 -9.55
CA THR A 20 21.58 -13.58 -8.31
C THR A 20 20.85 -14.89 -8.58
N TYR A 21 19.96 -14.89 -9.59
CA TYR A 21 19.28 -16.11 -10.04
C TYR A 21 20.27 -17.14 -10.58
N GLU A 22 21.15 -16.73 -11.49
CA GLU A 22 22.16 -17.61 -12.09
C GLU A 22 23.10 -18.20 -11.01
N GLU A 23 23.56 -17.38 -10.08
CA GLU A 23 24.40 -17.81 -8.95
C GLU A 23 23.67 -18.80 -8.03
N ALA A 24 22.44 -18.51 -7.67
CA ALA A 24 21.65 -19.35 -6.76
C ALA A 24 21.34 -20.72 -7.38
N VAL A 25 20.92 -20.74 -8.65
CA VAL A 25 20.64 -21.98 -9.39
C VAL A 25 21.95 -22.76 -9.63
N GLY A 26 23.06 -22.07 -9.93
CA GLY A 26 24.40 -22.69 -10.05
C GLY A 26 24.88 -23.33 -8.74
N GLN A 27 24.37 -22.88 -7.59
CA GLN A 27 24.60 -23.46 -6.26
C GLN A 27 23.61 -24.56 -5.90
N GLY A 28 22.70 -24.94 -6.81
CA GLY A 28 21.73 -26.01 -6.63
C GLY A 28 20.42 -25.60 -5.95
N LYS A 29 20.11 -24.30 -5.83
CA LYS A 29 18.78 -23.85 -5.37
C LYS A 29 17.73 -24.11 -6.43
N ASP A 30 16.51 -24.35 -5.98
CA ASP A 30 15.35 -24.52 -6.85
C ASP A 30 15.08 -23.23 -7.63
N PRO A 31 15.06 -23.26 -8.99
CA PRO A 31 14.74 -22.10 -9.81
C PRO A 31 13.40 -21.44 -9.48
N ASP A 32 12.37 -22.24 -9.16
CA ASP A 32 11.03 -21.73 -8.86
C ASP A 32 10.98 -21.00 -7.51
N GLU A 33 11.73 -21.47 -6.51
CA GLU A 33 11.87 -20.77 -5.21
C GLU A 33 12.57 -19.42 -5.40
N VAL A 34 13.61 -19.37 -6.24
CA VAL A 34 14.33 -18.11 -6.51
C VAL A 34 13.43 -17.13 -7.28
N LEU A 35 12.62 -17.60 -8.22
CA LEU A 35 11.66 -16.77 -8.93
C LEU A 35 10.52 -16.27 -7.99
N ALA A 36 10.07 -17.11 -7.07
CA ALA A 36 9.09 -16.72 -6.06
C ALA A 36 9.62 -15.57 -5.18
N TYR A 37 10.88 -15.64 -4.76
CA TYR A 37 11.53 -14.56 -4.03
C TYR A 37 11.50 -13.23 -4.82
N PHE A 38 11.83 -13.23 -6.12
CA PHE A 38 11.79 -12.04 -6.94
C PHE A 38 10.36 -11.57 -7.23
N SER A 39 9.39 -12.47 -7.23
CA SER A 39 7.97 -12.11 -7.36
C SER A 39 7.46 -11.33 -6.14
N GLU A 40 8.05 -11.53 -4.97
CA GLU A 40 7.71 -10.78 -3.77
C GLU A 40 8.56 -9.51 -3.60
N LEU A 41 9.86 -9.62 -3.73
CA LEU A 41 10.81 -8.58 -3.34
C LEU A 41 11.59 -7.97 -4.52
N GLY A 42 11.35 -8.45 -5.75
CA GLY A 42 12.07 -7.99 -6.93
C GLY A 42 11.81 -6.52 -7.25
N ARG A 43 12.88 -5.78 -7.54
CA ARG A 43 12.84 -4.36 -7.91
C ARG A 43 11.94 -4.07 -9.12
N ASP A 44 11.85 -5.00 -10.06
CA ASP A 44 11.06 -4.85 -11.28
C ASP A 44 9.56 -4.78 -11.01
N ASN A 45 9.08 -5.26 -9.86
CA ASN A 45 7.69 -5.10 -9.46
C ASN A 45 7.25 -3.63 -9.38
N ALA A 46 8.16 -2.73 -9.00
CA ALA A 46 7.89 -1.28 -8.96
C ALA A 46 8.12 -0.56 -10.30
N ARG A 47 8.54 -1.29 -11.35
CA ARG A 47 8.94 -0.74 -12.64
C ARG A 47 8.07 -1.20 -13.81
N THR A 48 7.07 -2.05 -13.53
CA THR A 48 6.10 -2.50 -14.54
C THR A 48 5.29 -1.34 -15.12
N PRO A 49 4.82 -1.46 -16.37
CA PRO A 49 3.95 -0.46 -16.98
C PRO A 49 2.73 -0.14 -16.11
N MET A 50 2.33 1.13 -16.07
CA MET A 50 1.10 1.54 -15.41
C MET A 50 -0.10 0.89 -16.11
N GLN A 51 -0.99 0.31 -15.32
CA GLN A 51 -2.23 -0.33 -15.78
C GLN A 51 -3.34 0.73 -15.82
N TRP A 52 -3.55 1.36 -16.97
CA TRP A 52 -4.53 2.41 -17.13
C TRP A 52 -5.96 1.87 -17.29
N ASP A 53 -6.11 0.80 -18.09
CA ASP A 53 -7.39 0.16 -18.39
C ASP A 53 -7.21 -1.35 -18.64
N ASP A 54 -8.27 -2.03 -19.11
CA ASP A 54 -8.31 -3.46 -19.38
C ASP A 54 -7.89 -3.83 -20.83
N SER A 55 -7.49 -2.85 -21.64
CA SER A 55 -7.00 -3.07 -23.01
C SER A 55 -5.60 -3.68 -23.04
N GLU A 56 -5.13 -4.04 -24.22
CA GLU A 56 -3.81 -4.67 -24.39
C GLU A 56 -2.69 -3.84 -23.72
N ASN A 57 -1.78 -4.53 -23.03
CA ASN A 57 -0.72 -3.93 -22.22
C ASN A 57 -1.24 -2.94 -21.14
N GLY A 58 -2.50 -3.10 -20.68
CA GLY A 58 -3.09 -2.22 -19.68
C GLY A 58 -3.29 -0.79 -20.18
N GLY A 59 -3.49 -0.57 -21.49
CA GLY A 59 -3.59 0.76 -22.09
C GLY A 59 -2.30 1.58 -22.06
N PHE A 60 -1.18 0.97 -21.68
CA PHE A 60 0.10 1.68 -21.56
C PHE A 60 0.76 1.96 -22.92
N THR A 61 0.70 1.02 -23.84
CA THR A 61 1.31 1.12 -25.17
C THR A 61 0.64 0.21 -26.18
N CYS A 62 0.60 0.64 -27.44
CA CYS A 62 0.19 -0.22 -28.57
C CYS A 62 1.34 -1.09 -29.09
N GLY A 63 2.57 -0.88 -28.65
CA GLY A 63 3.75 -1.66 -29.00
C GLY A 63 4.17 -2.62 -27.88
N LYS A 64 5.34 -3.25 -28.07
CA LYS A 64 5.92 -4.10 -27.02
C LYS A 64 6.48 -3.22 -25.89
N PRO A 65 6.00 -3.35 -24.65
CA PRO A 65 6.58 -2.61 -23.53
C PRO A 65 8.00 -3.13 -23.21
N TRP A 66 8.85 -2.26 -22.65
CA TRP A 66 10.23 -2.60 -22.28
C TRP A 66 10.35 -3.68 -21.22
N ILE A 67 9.36 -3.78 -20.32
CA ILE A 67 9.18 -4.83 -19.34
C ILE A 67 7.72 -5.28 -19.39
N LYS A 68 7.46 -6.54 -19.07
CA LYS A 68 6.13 -7.13 -19.12
C LYS A 68 5.14 -6.36 -18.22
N CYS A 69 3.96 -6.05 -18.76
CA CYS A 69 2.82 -5.63 -17.96
C CYS A 69 2.33 -6.81 -17.09
N ASN A 70 1.87 -6.54 -15.88
CA ASN A 70 1.31 -7.57 -15.02
C ASN A 70 0.01 -8.13 -15.65
N ASP A 71 -0.12 -9.44 -15.70
CA ASP A 71 -1.27 -10.13 -16.34
C ASP A 71 -2.63 -9.78 -15.72
N ASN A 72 -2.64 -9.19 -14.50
CA ASN A 72 -3.86 -8.81 -13.80
C ASN A 72 -4.45 -7.44 -14.22
N TYR A 73 -3.89 -6.78 -15.22
CA TYR A 73 -4.35 -5.45 -15.67
C TYR A 73 -5.83 -5.44 -16.09
N ARG A 74 -6.38 -6.58 -16.48
CA ARG A 74 -7.80 -6.71 -16.85
C ARG A 74 -8.77 -6.50 -15.68
N THR A 75 -8.31 -6.73 -14.47
CA THR A 75 -9.10 -6.62 -13.23
C THR A 75 -8.60 -5.54 -12.28
N ILE A 76 -7.30 -5.24 -12.33
CA ILE A 76 -6.68 -4.22 -11.49
C ILE A 76 -6.07 -3.15 -12.39
N ASN A 77 -6.77 -2.05 -12.56
CA ASN A 77 -6.34 -0.92 -13.39
C ASN A 77 -6.93 0.40 -12.87
N ALA A 78 -6.41 1.53 -13.36
CA ALA A 78 -6.83 2.85 -12.92
C ALA A 78 -8.30 3.14 -13.26
N GLN A 79 -8.75 2.75 -14.47
CA GLN A 79 -10.11 3.00 -14.91
C GLN A 79 -11.17 2.36 -14.01
N SER A 80 -10.94 1.12 -13.57
CA SER A 80 -11.85 0.43 -12.64
C SER A 80 -11.95 1.09 -11.27
N GLN A 81 -10.90 1.80 -10.83
CA GLN A 81 -10.83 2.42 -9.51
C GLN A 81 -11.35 3.87 -9.46
N VAL A 82 -11.27 4.61 -10.57
CA VAL A 82 -11.63 6.05 -10.58
C VAL A 82 -13.09 6.26 -10.20
N ASN A 83 -13.99 5.40 -10.64
CA ASN A 83 -15.43 5.51 -10.40
C ASN A 83 -15.92 4.69 -9.19
N ASP A 84 -15.04 3.93 -8.54
CA ASP A 84 -15.35 3.17 -7.33
C ASP A 84 -14.98 3.99 -6.09
N PRO A 85 -15.97 4.48 -5.29
CA PRO A 85 -15.70 5.30 -4.11
C PRO A 85 -14.88 4.58 -3.04
N ASP A 86 -14.91 3.24 -3.01
CA ASP A 86 -14.22 2.41 -2.02
C ASP A 86 -12.87 1.91 -2.50
N SER A 87 -12.47 2.31 -3.71
CA SER A 87 -11.19 1.94 -4.29
C SER A 87 -10.01 2.55 -3.53
N LEU A 88 -8.86 1.89 -3.65
CA LEU A 88 -7.59 2.41 -3.14
C LEU A 88 -7.25 3.79 -3.73
N TYR A 89 -7.54 4.01 -5.03
CA TYR A 89 -7.37 5.30 -5.67
C TYR A 89 -8.15 6.41 -4.96
N ASN A 90 -9.44 6.21 -4.70
CA ASN A 90 -10.27 7.21 -4.04
C ASN A 90 -9.95 7.34 -2.55
N TYR A 91 -9.50 6.27 -1.89
CA TYR A 91 -8.98 6.37 -0.52
C TYR A 91 -7.73 7.29 -0.47
N TYR A 92 -6.75 7.07 -1.36
CA TYR A 92 -5.56 7.93 -1.43
C TYR A 92 -5.89 9.38 -1.78
N LYS A 93 -6.87 9.60 -2.66
CA LYS A 93 -7.35 10.96 -2.98
C LYS A 93 -7.88 11.68 -1.73
N ARG A 94 -8.69 10.99 -0.92
CA ARG A 94 -9.19 11.52 0.37
C ARG A 94 -8.04 11.72 1.37
N LEU A 95 -7.09 10.80 1.44
CA LEU A 95 -5.93 10.92 2.33
C LEU A 95 -5.05 12.13 1.97
N ILE A 96 -4.80 12.36 0.70
CA ILE A 96 -4.06 13.53 0.22
C ILE A 96 -4.83 14.83 0.55
N GLN A 97 -6.15 14.84 0.39
CA GLN A 97 -6.97 15.98 0.77
C GLN A 97 -6.88 16.23 2.29
N CYS A 98 -7.03 15.20 3.10
CA CYS A 98 -6.88 15.28 4.55
C CYS A 98 -5.49 15.84 4.95
N TYR A 99 -4.43 15.40 4.27
CA TYR A 99 -3.08 15.95 4.46
C TYR A 99 -3.03 17.46 4.17
N HIS A 100 -3.66 17.92 3.09
CA HIS A 100 -3.68 19.34 2.74
C HIS A 100 -4.51 20.18 3.72
N ASP A 101 -5.64 19.66 4.15
CA ASP A 101 -6.53 20.34 5.10
C ASP A 101 -5.88 20.51 6.50
N HIS A 102 -4.95 19.62 6.84
CA HIS A 102 -4.21 19.63 8.10
C HIS A 102 -2.71 19.89 7.93
N ALA A 103 -2.32 20.57 6.86
CA ALA A 103 -0.91 20.73 6.46
C ALA A 103 -0.04 21.39 7.55
N ASP A 104 -0.58 22.32 8.32
CA ASP A 104 0.14 22.99 9.41
C ASP A 104 0.50 22.00 10.52
N ILE A 105 -0.45 21.13 10.90
CA ILE A 105 -0.22 20.09 11.91
C ILE A 105 0.80 19.10 11.40
N VAL A 106 0.61 18.58 10.18
CA VAL A 106 1.49 17.53 9.63
C VAL A 106 2.92 18.02 9.43
N ARG A 107 3.12 19.31 9.09
CA ARG A 107 4.45 19.87 8.81
C ARG A 107 5.19 20.41 10.02
N GLN A 108 4.46 20.94 11.02
CA GLN A 108 5.05 21.71 12.12
C GLN A 108 4.99 20.98 13.46
N ALA A 109 4.01 20.10 13.66
CA ALA A 109 3.83 19.42 14.93
C ALA A 109 4.86 18.30 15.14
N GLU A 110 5.29 18.14 16.37
CA GLU A 110 6.13 17.01 16.77
C GLU A 110 5.36 15.69 16.64
N PHE A 111 6.09 14.64 16.30
CA PHE A 111 5.59 13.28 16.31
C PHE A 111 5.67 12.72 17.72
N ARG A 112 4.55 12.28 18.28
CA ARG A 112 4.47 11.66 19.60
C ARG A 112 3.88 10.27 19.47
N PRO A 113 4.65 9.19 19.70
CA PRO A 113 4.10 7.83 19.77
C PRO A 113 3.06 7.74 20.88
N MET A 114 2.01 6.96 20.64
CA MET A 114 0.90 6.73 21.58
C MET A 114 0.60 5.24 21.65
N TYR A 115 0.15 4.77 22.81
CA TYR A 115 -0.35 3.39 22.98
C TYR A 115 0.67 2.29 22.61
N GLU A 116 1.95 2.52 22.90
CA GLU A 116 3.07 1.61 22.58
C GLU A 116 2.95 0.24 23.29
N GLU A 117 2.12 0.17 24.35
CA GLU A 117 1.82 -1.06 25.09
C GLU A 117 0.87 -2.05 24.36
N TYR A 118 0.23 -1.62 23.27
CA TYR A 118 -0.69 -2.46 22.51
C TYR A 118 0.02 -3.20 21.37
N PRO A 119 0.24 -4.54 21.48
CA PRO A 119 0.88 -5.29 20.40
C PRO A 119 0.09 -5.21 19.08
N GLY A 120 0.78 -4.90 17.98
CA GLY A 120 0.19 -4.81 16.67
C GLY A 120 -0.53 -3.49 16.36
N LEU A 121 -0.64 -2.59 17.34
CA LEU A 121 -1.14 -1.25 17.13
C LEU A 121 0.03 -0.30 16.83
N PHE A 122 -0.13 0.53 15.82
CA PHE A 122 0.72 1.70 15.59
C PHE A 122 -0.13 2.95 15.75
N ALA A 123 0.19 3.78 16.74
CA ALA A 123 -0.54 5.02 16.97
C ALA A 123 0.40 6.17 17.29
N TYR A 124 0.03 7.36 16.83
CA TYR A 124 0.75 8.57 17.14
C TYR A 124 -0.16 9.79 17.12
N GLU A 125 0.24 10.79 17.87
CA GLU A 125 -0.36 12.11 17.88
C GLU A 125 0.59 13.15 17.31
N ARG A 126 0.02 14.15 16.63
CA ARG A 126 0.68 15.41 16.27
C ARG A 126 -0.18 16.56 16.73
N GLU A 127 0.37 17.49 17.50
CA GLU A 127 -0.36 18.64 18.04
C GLU A 127 0.47 19.93 17.90
N VAL A 128 -0.18 20.99 17.42
CA VAL A 128 0.38 22.34 17.34
C VAL A 128 -0.73 23.37 17.57
N ASN A 129 -0.48 24.36 18.42
CA ASN A 129 -1.42 25.46 18.72
C ASN A 129 -2.83 24.99 19.15
N GLY A 130 -2.92 23.89 19.91
CA GLY A 130 -4.16 23.33 20.41
C GLY A 130 -5.01 22.60 19.35
N LYS A 131 -4.48 22.36 18.15
CA LYS A 131 -5.05 21.50 17.12
C LYS A 131 -4.20 20.26 16.95
N GLY A 132 -4.81 19.12 16.80
CA GLY A 132 -4.08 17.85 16.71
C GLY A 132 -4.71 16.84 15.78
N LEU A 133 -3.89 15.87 15.39
CA LEU A 133 -4.31 14.65 14.71
C LEU A 133 -3.83 13.45 15.50
N LEU A 134 -4.74 12.54 15.78
CA LEU A 134 -4.44 11.21 16.31
C LEU A 134 -4.61 10.19 15.20
N VAL A 135 -3.56 9.46 14.88
CA VAL A 135 -3.56 8.38 13.89
C VAL A 135 -3.46 7.06 14.62
N ILE A 136 -4.31 6.11 14.27
CA ILE A 136 -4.35 4.77 14.86
C ILE A 136 -4.42 3.75 13.72
N VAL A 137 -3.54 2.75 13.74
CA VAL A 137 -3.46 1.72 12.71
C VAL A 137 -3.31 0.34 13.36
N ASN A 138 -4.18 -0.58 13.02
CA ASN A 138 -4.02 -1.99 13.32
C ASN A 138 -3.13 -2.64 12.24
N PHE A 139 -1.90 -3.03 12.59
CA PHE A 139 -0.95 -3.68 11.67
C PHE A 139 -1.08 -5.21 11.65
N THR A 140 -2.16 -5.76 12.16
CA THR A 140 -2.38 -7.21 12.21
C THR A 140 -3.49 -7.65 11.27
N ASN A 141 -3.54 -8.94 10.95
CA ASN A 141 -4.64 -9.58 10.23
C ASN A 141 -5.78 -10.03 11.16
N GLU A 142 -5.74 -9.64 12.43
CA GLU A 142 -6.73 -9.96 13.46
C GLU A 142 -7.50 -8.69 13.85
N LYS A 143 -8.72 -8.87 14.36
CA LYS A 143 -9.44 -7.78 15.03
C LYS A 143 -8.73 -7.41 16.32
N LEU A 144 -8.50 -6.13 16.53
CA LEU A 144 -7.88 -5.62 17.74
C LEU A 144 -8.90 -4.84 18.56
N MET A 145 -9.08 -5.22 19.82
CA MET A 145 -9.88 -4.43 20.74
C MET A 145 -9.09 -3.20 21.18
N PHE A 146 -9.72 -2.05 21.04
CA PHE A 146 -9.16 -0.77 21.43
C PHE A 146 -10.25 0.10 22.09
N GLN A 147 -9.86 1.15 22.76
CA GLN A 147 -10.83 2.07 23.36
C GLN A 147 -11.59 2.88 22.30
N LYS A 148 -12.83 3.29 22.60
CA LYS A 148 -13.54 4.25 21.78
C LYS A 148 -12.86 5.62 21.88
N ILE A 149 -12.71 6.29 20.74
CA ILE A 149 -12.18 7.65 20.64
C ILE A 149 -13.34 8.62 20.43
N ASP A 150 -13.53 9.56 21.35
CA ASP A 150 -14.62 10.56 21.33
C ASP A 150 -14.26 11.80 20.47
N GLN A 151 -13.40 11.64 19.50
CA GLN A 151 -13.00 12.69 18.56
C GLN A 151 -13.59 12.43 17.18
N LYS A 152 -13.70 13.48 16.37
CA LYS A 152 -14.19 13.35 15.00
C LYS A 152 -13.25 12.52 14.17
N CYS A 153 -13.72 11.41 13.61
CA CYS A 153 -12.97 10.65 12.62
C CYS A 153 -12.97 11.38 11.27
N GLU A 154 -11.81 11.83 10.83
CA GLU A 154 -11.63 12.54 9.55
C GLU A 154 -11.50 11.58 8.38
N LEU A 155 -10.84 10.44 8.61
CA LEU A 155 -10.64 9.42 7.58
C LEU A 155 -10.50 8.04 8.20
N CYS A 156 -11.14 7.07 7.56
CA CYS A 156 -10.99 5.64 7.85
C CYS A 156 -10.99 4.86 6.53
N ASN A 157 -10.29 3.73 6.49
CA ASN A 157 -10.35 2.79 5.36
C ASN A 157 -11.47 1.74 5.48
N TYR A 158 -12.27 1.82 6.55
CA TYR A 158 -13.50 1.06 6.76
C TYR A 158 -14.70 2.00 6.91
N HIS A 159 -15.92 1.51 6.71
CA HIS A 159 -17.14 2.34 6.82
C HIS A 159 -17.59 2.57 8.26
N GLU A 160 -17.36 1.63 9.16
CA GLU A 160 -17.69 1.74 10.57
C GLU A 160 -16.52 2.31 11.38
N THR A 161 -16.68 3.49 11.96
CA THR A 161 -15.61 4.20 12.67
C THR A 161 -15.83 4.33 14.17
N GLU A 162 -17.02 3.97 14.67
CA GLU A 162 -17.40 4.16 16.08
C GLU A 162 -17.20 2.93 16.96
N SER A 163 -16.71 1.85 16.40
CA SER A 163 -16.47 0.60 17.10
C SER A 163 -15.25 0.68 18.02
N GLU A 164 -15.34 0.02 19.20
CA GLU A 164 -14.18 -0.29 20.05
C GLU A 164 -13.22 -1.33 19.43
N TRP A 165 -13.61 -1.90 18.28
CA TRP A 165 -12.82 -2.86 17.56
C TRP A 165 -12.24 -2.23 16.29
N LEU A 166 -10.94 -2.41 16.13
CA LEU A 166 -10.26 -2.14 14.86
C LEU A 166 -10.27 -3.42 14.02
N GLN A 167 -10.74 -3.33 12.80
CA GLN A 167 -10.68 -4.43 11.84
C GLN A 167 -9.23 -4.73 11.43
N PRO A 168 -8.95 -5.89 10.82
CA PRO A 168 -7.63 -6.17 10.26
C PRO A 168 -7.16 -5.05 9.33
N TYR A 169 -5.96 -4.53 9.57
CA TYR A 169 -5.35 -3.43 8.79
C TYR A 169 -6.19 -2.15 8.73
N GLU A 170 -7.05 -1.93 9.72
CA GLU A 170 -7.81 -0.69 9.82
C GLU A 170 -6.92 0.48 10.24
N ALA A 171 -7.10 1.62 9.54
CA ALA A 171 -6.46 2.88 9.85
C ALA A 171 -7.51 3.97 10.06
N ARG A 172 -7.40 4.73 11.16
CA ARG A 172 -8.27 5.86 11.50
C ARG A 172 -7.44 7.11 11.76
N ILE A 173 -7.93 8.25 11.28
CA ILE A 173 -7.38 9.57 11.57
C ILE A 173 -8.47 10.37 12.28
N TYR A 174 -8.17 10.88 13.47
CA TYR A 174 -9.06 11.72 14.27
C TYR A 174 -8.50 13.13 14.39
N SER A 175 -9.37 14.14 14.35
CA SER A 175 -9.02 15.54 14.65
C SER A 175 -9.41 15.91 16.08
N LYS A 176 -8.54 16.74 16.70
CA LYS A 176 -8.69 17.27 18.06
C LYS A 176 -8.88 18.78 17.99
#